data_a0af344ae75d7626aed5d03ffee1891f
#
_entry.id   a0af344ae75d7626aed5d03ffee1891f
#
_cell.length_a   1.000
_cell.length_b   1.000
_cell.length_c   1.000
_cell.angle_alpha   90.00
_cell.angle_beta   90.00
_cell.angle_gamma   90.00
#
_symmetry.space_group_name_H-M   'P 1'
#
loop_
_entity.id
_entity.type
_entity.pdbx_description
1 polymer ?
#
loop_
_entity_poly.entity_id
_entity_poly.type
_entity_poly.pdbx_seq_one_letter_code
_entity_poly.pdbx_strand_id
1 'polypeptide(L)'
;VPFFAPCALVLLFQLIGQYCDRASKFQACRTASSVARPYVVTQDPDVLAGKTGFRKWLGLPKGFGSQIRTTSQADERFQKLTPVLMTACVCLALLTAVAHHQPKLVLWSLSALFTASATLGASLTLSFPLQILGSKLATLGVALAGWPGIAAAKGCRAALLTDNDLYPPGTVTLANSKPLSNLPMDRVVAYTASAIRASGSGLSYLFDKLLRSEGAKYLPIEKILLQDNGLIAQTQGQQILVGNSDFMSKQGIALPTGIKYKNTVFCAVDRELIGMFGVRYALHTTIVPSLQSLLGHRIAPVLVTRDFNINPKRMRFSDRLNKDSLTYPDLQRRVTLSGPN
;
A
#
# COMPACT_ATOMS: atom_id res chain seq x y z
N VAL A 1 -53.10 -19.21 -1.10
CA VAL A 1 -52.34 -18.25 -0.26
C VAL A 1 -51.09 -18.85 0.37
N PRO A 2 -51.08 -20.07 1.00
CA PRO A 2 -49.88 -20.60 1.69
C PRO A 2 -48.69 -20.90 0.76
N PHE A 3 -48.88 -21.04 -0.55
CA PHE A 3 -47.80 -21.30 -1.50
C PHE A 3 -46.91 -20.06 -1.82
N PHE A 4 -47.47 -18.88 -1.69
CA PHE A 4 -46.74 -17.65 -2.01
C PHE A 4 -45.78 -17.19 -0.90
N ALA A 5 -46.10 -17.54 0.35
CA ALA A 5 -45.28 -17.08 1.49
C ALA A 5 -43.84 -17.60 1.45
N PRO A 6 -43.53 -18.90 1.25
CA PRO A 6 -42.15 -19.36 1.14
C PRO A 6 -41.44 -18.80 -0.11
N CYS A 7 -42.14 -18.70 -1.25
CA CYS A 7 -41.56 -18.10 -2.44
C CYS A 7 -41.21 -16.60 -2.24
N ALA A 8 -42.07 -15.86 -1.54
CA ALA A 8 -41.82 -14.46 -1.21
C ALA A 8 -40.62 -14.31 -0.27
N LEU A 9 -40.47 -15.17 0.73
CA LEU A 9 -39.30 -15.21 1.61
C LEU A 9 -37.99 -15.47 0.83
N VAL A 10 -38.06 -16.42 -0.10
CA VAL A 10 -36.94 -16.72 -1.00
C VAL A 10 -36.47 -15.50 -1.75
N LEU A 11 -37.43 -14.86 -2.45
CA LEU A 11 -37.13 -13.67 -3.22
C LEU A 11 -36.61 -12.53 -2.33
N LEU A 12 -37.17 -12.37 -1.14
CA LEU A 12 -36.71 -11.38 -0.18
C LEU A 12 -35.23 -11.60 0.22
N PHE A 13 -34.84 -12.82 0.59
CA PHE A 13 -33.47 -13.16 0.94
C PHE A 13 -32.52 -12.98 -0.25
N GLN A 14 -32.92 -13.33 -1.46
CA GLN A 14 -32.13 -13.10 -2.66
C GLN A 14 -31.92 -11.59 -2.92
N LEU A 15 -32.98 -10.79 -2.79
CA LEU A 15 -32.92 -9.35 -2.95
C LEU A 15 -31.99 -8.71 -1.92
N ILE A 16 -32.12 -9.11 -0.64
CA ILE A 16 -31.22 -8.64 0.42
C ILE A 16 -29.77 -9.04 0.11
N GLY A 17 -29.52 -10.29 -0.31
CA GLY A 17 -28.18 -10.76 -0.68
C GLY A 17 -27.58 -9.96 -1.85
N GLN A 18 -28.36 -9.69 -2.89
CA GLN A 18 -27.93 -8.85 -4.02
C GLN A 18 -27.69 -7.40 -3.61
N TYR A 19 -28.52 -6.84 -2.74
CA TYR A 19 -28.31 -5.50 -2.19
C TYR A 19 -27.00 -5.43 -1.40
N CYS A 20 -26.76 -6.40 -0.53
CA CYS A 20 -25.52 -6.49 0.25
C CYS A 20 -24.28 -6.58 -0.64
N ASP A 21 -24.32 -7.39 -1.71
CA ASP A 21 -23.24 -7.52 -2.67
C ASP A 21 -22.96 -6.20 -3.40
N ARG A 22 -24.00 -5.54 -3.92
CA ARG A 22 -23.89 -4.25 -4.60
C ARG A 22 -23.39 -3.15 -3.67
N ALA A 23 -23.91 -3.10 -2.44
CA ALA A 23 -23.50 -2.13 -1.43
C ALA A 23 -22.03 -2.30 -1.06
N SER A 24 -21.56 -3.54 -0.88
CA SER A 24 -20.16 -3.87 -0.62
C SER A 24 -19.24 -3.40 -1.77
N LYS A 25 -19.61 -3.71 -3.01
CA LYS A 25 -18.86 -3.29 -4.22
C LYS A 25 -18.79 -1.79 -4.36
N PHE A 26 -19.91 -1.10 -4.18
CA PHE A 26 -19.96 0.37 -4.24
C PHE A 26 -19.07 1.01 -3.17
N GLN A 27 -19.16 0.50 -1.94
CA GLN A 27 -18.35 1.01 -0.83
C GLN A 27 -16.85 0.78 -1.07
N ALA A 28 -16.46 -0.39 -1.59
CA ALA A 28 -15.09 -0.69 -1.95
C ALA A 28 -14.56 0.28 -3.02
N CYS A 29 -15.34 0.55 -4.07
CA CYS A 29 -14.98 1.53 -5.10
C CYS A 29 -14.83 2.94 -4.52
N ARG A 30 -15.78 3.39 -3.68
CA ARG A 30 -15.75 4.70 -3.04
C ARG A 30 -14.51 4.87 -2.16
N THR A 31 -14.19 3.86 -1.34
CA THR A 31 -13.02 3.89 -0.46
C THR A 31 -11.72 3.86 -1.27
N ALA A 32 -11.64 3.03 -2.32
CA ALA A 32 -10.45 2.94 -3.17
C ALA A 32 -10.18 4.23 -3.93
N SER A 33 -11.22 4.97 -4.34
CA SER A 33 -11.08 6.25 -5.06
C SER A 33 -10.76 7.44 -4.15
N SER A 34 -10.89 7.30 -2.83
CA SER A 34 -10.66 8.40 -1.88
C SER A 34 -9.19 8.72 -1.64
N VAL A 35 -8.26 7.85 -2.02
CA VAL A 35 -6.83 7.99 -1.76
C VAL A 35 -6.02 7.92 -3.05
N ALA A 36 -5.19 8.94 -3.29
CA ALA A 36 -4.34 9.01 -4.50
C ALA A 36 -3.20 7.96 -4.53
N ARG A 37 -2.72 7.53 -3.35
CA ARG A 37 -1.63 6.56 -3.21
C ARG A 37 -1.99 5.48 -2.18
N PRO A 38 -2.87 4.53 -2.54
CA PRO A 38 -3.25 3.44 -1.66
C PRO A 38 -2.11 2.42 -1.48
N TYR A 39 -2.16 1.69 -0.36
CA TYR A 39 -1.41 0.43 -0.26
C TYR A 39 -2.17 -0.67 -0.99
N VAL A 40 -1.48 -1.40 -1.85
CA VAL A 40 -2.04 -2.55 -2.57
C VAL A 40 -1.29 -3.83 -2.19
N VAL A 41 -1.98 -4.95 -2.29
CA VAL A 41 -1.36 -6.26 -2.13
C VAL A 41 -0.63 -6.60 -3.43
N THR A 42 0.65 -6.96 -3.31
CA THR A 42 1.50 -7.36 -4.43
C THR A 42 2.27 -8.62 -4.08
N GLN A 43 2.60 -9.38 -5.10
CA GLN A 43 3.51 -10.52 -5.00
C GLN A 43 4.72 -10.20 -5.87
N ASP A 44 5.83 -9.91 -5.23
CA ASP A 44 7.10 -9.70 -5.90
C ASP A 44 8.08 -10.79 -5.43
N PRO A 45 8.36 -11.79 -6.27
CA PRO A 45 9.18 -12.94 -5.90
C PRO A 45 10.61 -12.55 -5.56
N ASP A 46 11.15 -11.53 -6.21
CA ASP A 46 12.55 -11.13 -6.03
C ASP A 46 12.78 -10.33 -4.74
N VAL A 47 11.77 -9.60 -4.33
CA VAL A 47 11.89 -8.66 -3.23
C VAL A 47 11.34 -9.19 -1.92
N LEU A 48 10.20 -9.84 -1.99
CA LEU A 48 9.50 -10.38 -0.83
C LEU A 48 9.84 -11.84 -0.57
N ALA A 49 10.88 -12.37 -1.23
CA ALA A 49 11.27 -13.79 -1.15
C ALA A 49 10.08 -14.74 -1.41
N GLY A 50 9.31 -14.47 -2.45
CA GLY A 50 8.11 -15.22 -2.80
C GLY A 50 6.89 -14.96 -1.91
N LYS A 51 6.98 -14.04 -0.95
CA LYS A 51 5.86 -13.70 -0.05
C LYS A 51 5.01 -12.57 -0.64
N THR A 52 3.73 -12.59 -0.32
CA THR A 52 2.82 -11.50 -0.64
C THR A 52 2.98 -10.37 0.38
N GLY A 53 2.93 -9.13 -0.06
CA GLY A 53 3.08 -7.98 0.81
C GLY A 53 2.27 -6.77 0.39
N PHE A 54 2.22 -5.75 1.25
CA PHE A 54 1.60 -4.46 0.98
C PHE A 54 2.64 -3.49 0.42
N ARG A 55 2.30 -2.83 -0.69
CA ARG A 55 3.11 -1.82 -1.36
C ARG A 55 2.29 -0.58 -1.69
N LYS A 56 2.87 0.62 -1.59
CA LYS A 56 2.27 1.85 -2.12
C LYS A 56 2.16 1.81 -3.63
N TRP A 57 1.02 2.26 -4.14
CA TRP A 57 0.71 2.32 -5.56
C TRP A 57 0.23 3.73 -5.95
N LEU A 58 0.37 4.11 -7.21
CA LEU A 58 -0.17 5.36 -7.71
C LEU A 58 -1.53 5.10 -8.37
N GLY A 59 -2.59 5.66 -7.78
CA GLY A 59 -3.96 5.47 -8.27
C GLY A 59 -4.53 4.08 -7.98
N LEU A 60 -5.61 3.74 -8.68
CA LEU A 60 -6.25 2.43 -8.58
C LEU A 60 -5.42 1.35 -9.29
N PRO A 61 -5.17 0.20 -8.65
CA PRO A 61 -4.47 -0.90 -9.30
C PRO A 61 -5.23 -1.41 -10.52
N LYS A 62 -4.48 -1.72 -11.59
CA LYS A 62 -5.06 -2.31 -12.80
C LYS A 62 -5.78 -3.60 -12.43
N GLY A 63 -7.01 -3.75 -12.91
CA GLY A 63 -7.82 -4.94 -12.62
C GLY A 63 -8.63 -4.88 -11.31
N PHE A 64 -8.55 -3.83 -10.51
CA PHE A 64 -9.35 -3.68 -9.29
C PHE A 64 -10.87 -3.84 -9.57
N GLY A 65 -11.36 -3.17 -10.62
CA GLY A 65 -12.77 -3.27 -11.01
C GLY A 65 -13.21 -4.66 -11.50
N SER A 66 -12.33 -5.42 -12.14
CA SER A 66 -12.61 -6.81 -12.50
C SER A 66 -12.58 -7.73 -11.28
N GLN A 67 -11.63 -7.55 -10.36
CA GLN A 67 -11.56 -8.32 -9.11
C GLN A 67 -12.78 -8.13 -8.22
N ILE A 68 -13.31 -6.91 -8.11
CA ILE A 68 -14.55 -6.64 -7.35
C ILE A 68 -15.74 -7.40 -7.95
N ARG A 69 -15.76 -7.58 -9.28
CA ARG A 69 -16.85 -8.31 -9.97
C ARG A 69 -16.71 -9.82 -9.89
N THR A 70 -15.53 -10.32 -9.52
CA THR A 70 -15.27 -11.76 -9.44
C THR A 70 -16.12 -12.36 -8.33
N THR A 71 -16.90 -13.37 -8.66
CA THR A 71 -17.70 -14.16 -7.71
C THR A 71 -16.79 -15.07 -6.88
N SER A 72 -17.24 -15.47 -5.70
CA SER A 72 -16.50 -16.45 -4.89
C SER A 72 -16.52 -17.82 -5.57
N GLN A 73 -15.51 -18.65 -5.33
CA GLN A 73 -15.52 -20.05 -5.81
C GLN A 73 -16.73 -20.83 -5.30
N ALA A 74 -17.21 -20.50 -4.09
CA ALA A 74 -18.41 -21.09 -3.54
C ALA A 74 -19.65 -20.69 -4.33
N ASP A 75 -19.74 -19.41 -4.73
CA ASP A 75 -20.84 -18.87 -5.51
C ASP A 75 -20.87 -19.47 -6.92
N GLU A 76 -19.71 -19.62 -7.57
CA GLU A 76 -19.61 -20.30 -8.87
C GLU A 76 -20.05 -21.77 -8.82
N ARG A 77 -19.62 -22.51 -7.78
CA ARG A 77 -20.05 -23.90 -7.58
C ARG A 77 -21.56 -23.97 -7.36
N PHE A 78 -22.07 -23.03 -6.61
CA PHE A 78 -23.47 -22.92 -6.28
C PHE A 78 -24.31 -22.63 -7.52
N GLN A 79 -23.90 -21.68 -8.36
CA GLN A 79 -24.52 -21.35 -9.63
C GLN A 79 -24.56 -22.57 -10.59
N LYS A 80 -23.50 -23.37 -10.60
CA LYS A 80 -23.45 -24.63 -11.39
C LYS A 80 -24.34 -25.73 -10.81
N LEU A 81 -24.49 -25.78 -9.49
CA LEU A 81 -25.31 -26.80 -8.80
C LEU A 81 -26.82 -26.47 -8.85
N THR A 82 -27.17 -25.20 -8.88
CA THR A 82 -28.56 -24.70 -8.83
C THR A 82 -29.43 -25.30 -9.92
N PRO A 83 -29.08 -25.34 -11.21
CA PRO A 83 -29.93 -25.93 -12.23
C PRO A 83 -30.14 -27.42 -12.04
N VAL A 84 -29.13 -28.14 -11.55
CA VAL A 84 -29.26 -29.60 -11.23
C VAL A 84 -30.22 -29.83 -10.09
N LEU A 85 -30.12 -29.05 -9.01
CA LEU A 85 -31.02 -29.10 -7.88
C LEU A 85 -32.46 -28.74 -8.29
N MET A 86 -32.65 -27.72 -9.09
CA MET A 86 -33.97 -27.34 -9.59
C MET A 86 -34.61 -28.45 -10.42
N THR A 87 -33.84 -29.06 -11.32
CA THR A 87 -34.32 -30.18 -12.13
C THR A 87 -34.69 -31.38 -11.26
N ALA A 88 -33.87 -31.72 -10.28
CA ALA A 88 -34.16 -32.79 -9.33
C ALA A 88 -35.43 -32.52 -8.50
N CYS A 89 -35.63 -31.27 -8.04
CA CYS A 89 -36.84 -30.88 -7.32
C CYS A 89 -38.11 -31.02 -8.19
N VAL A 90 -38.04 -30.63 -9.46
CA VAL A 90 -39.17 -30.80 -10.40
C VAL A 90 -39.46 -32.26 -10.63
N CYS A 91 -38.46 -33.10 -10.88
CA CYS A 91 -38.65 -34.54 -11.07
C CYS A 91 -39.27 -35.20 -9.83
N LEU A 92 -38.79 -34.88 -8.62
CA LEU A 92 -39.31 -35.37 -7.37
C LEU A 92 -40.79 -34.93 -7.13
N ALA A 93 -41.09 -33.66 -7.46
CA ALA A 93 -42.49 -33.18 -7.34
C ALA A 93 -43.44 -33.88 -8.31
N LEU A 94 -43.02 -34.19 -9.51
CA LEU A 94 -43.78 -34.96 -10.48
C LEU A 94 -43.96 -36.41 -10.01
N LEU A 95 -42.90 -37.05 -9.52
CA LEU A 95 -42.96 -38.40 -8.97
C LEU A 95 -43.93 -38.51 -7.77
N THR A 96 -43.92 -37.55 -6.86
CA THR A 96 -44.86 -37.51 -5.71
C THR A 96 -46.32 -37.38 -6.18
N ALA A 97 -46.59 -36.56 -7.19
CA ALA A 97 -47.93 -36.39 -7.74
C ALA A 97 -48.45 -37.64 -8.44
N VAL A 98 -47.59 -38.35 -9.19
CA VAL A 98 -47.93 -39.61 -9.85
C VAL A 98 -48.18 -40.72 -8.79
N ALA A 99 -47.31 -40.84 -7.80
CA ALA A 99 -47.44 -41.86 -6.75
C ALA A 99 -48.75 -41.73 -5.93
N HIS A 100 -49.21 -40.50 -5.72
CA HIS A 100 -50.44 -40.23 -4.96
C HIS A 100 -51.65 -39.99 -5.83
N HIS A 101 -51.55 -40.09 -7.15
CA HIS A 101 -52.67 -39.87 -8.12
C HIS A 101 -53.35 -38.49 -7.94
N GLN A 102 -52.67 -37.49 -7.40
CA GLN A 102 -53.20 -36.16 -7.11
C GLN A 102 -52.38 -35.05 -7.77
N PRO A 103 -52.82 -34.48 -8.90
CA PRO A 103 -52.06 -33.44 -9.60
C PRO A 103 -51.85 -32.14 -8.80
N LYS A 104 -52.72 -31.87 -7.84
CA LYS A 104 -52.59 -30.71 -6.93
C LYS A 104 -51.36 -30.78 -6.01
N LEU A 105 -50.86 -32.00 -5.75
CA LEU A 105 -49.65 -32.19 -4.95
C LEU A 105 -48.35 -31.70 -5.63
N VAL A 106 -48.34 -31.57 -6.95
CA VAL A 106 -47.16 -31.04 -7.68
C VAL A 106 -46.74 -29.68 -7.12
N LEU A 107 -47.69 -28.76 -7.00
CA LEU A 107 -47.40 -27.41 -6.52
C LEU A 107 -46.97 -27.39 -5.05
N TRP A 108 -47.59 -28.25 -4.22
CA TRP A 108 -47.22 -28.40 -2.82
C TRP A 108 -45.81 -28.97 -2.66
N SER A 109 -45.51 -30.05 -3.32
CA SER A 109 -44.20 -30.70 -3.30
C SER A 109 -43.12 -29.81 -3.86
N LEU A 110 -43.41 -29.10 -4.96
CA LEU A 110 -42.49 -28.18 -5.58
C LEU A 110 -42.12 -27.00 -4.64
N SER A 111 -43.14 -26.42 -3.99
CA SER A 111 -42.91 -25.35 -2.99
C SER A 111 -42.10 -25.86 -1.80
N ALA A 112 -42.44 -27.03 -1.26
CA ALA A 112 -41.71 -27.64 -0.14
C ALA A 112 -40.26 -27.97 -0.51
N LEU A 113 -40.02 -28.57 -1.67
CA LEU A 113 -38.70 -28.95 -2.15
C LEU A 113 -37.82 -27.71 -2.46
N PHE A 114 -38.40 -26.69 -3.09
CA PHE A 114 -37.68 -25.45 -3.31
C PHE A 114 -37.33 -24.72 -2.01
N THR A 115 -38.18 -24.77 -1.02
CA THR A 115 -37.91 -24.20 0.30
C THR A 115 -36.84 -25.01 1.04
N ALA A 116 -36.90 -26.34 0.97
CA ALA A 116 -35.96 -27.25 1.62
C ALA A 116 -34.58 -27.30 0.94
N SER A 117 -34.53 -27.19 -0.39
CA SER A 117 -33.26 -27.17 -1.15
C SER A 117 -32.39 -25.93 -0.87
N ALA A 118 -32.99 -24.96 -0.19
CA ALA A 118 -32.35 -23.81 0.48
C ALA A 118 -31.15 -23.21 -0.23
N THR A 119 -31.25 -23.07 -1.56
CA THR A 119 -30.37 -22.16 -2.31
C THR A 119 -30.59 -20.72 -1.89
N LEU A 120 -31.57 -20.48 -1.04
CA LEU A 120 -32.10 -19.24 -0.52
C LEU A 120 -31.09 -18.44 0.30
N GLY A 121 -30.34 -19.14 1.13
CA GLY A 121 -29.41 -18.53 2.05
C GLY A 121 -28.02 -18.28 1.44
N ALA A 122 -27.67 -18.89 0.28
CA ALA A 122 -26.31 -18.88 -0.19
C ALA A 122 -25.83 -17.46 -0.58
N SER A 123 -26.62 -16.70 -1.30
CA SER A 123 -26.26 -15.32 -1.63
C SER A 123 -26.18 -14.44 -0.39
N LEU A 124 -27.10 -14.63 0.56
CA LEU A 124 -27.09 -13.88 1.82
C LEU A 124 -25.92 -14.27 2.72
N THR A 125 -25.65 -15.58 2.89
CA THR A 125 -24.54 -16.08 3.70
C THR A 125 -23.19 -15.66 3.20
N LEU A 126 -23.02 -15.42 1.90
CA LEU A 126 -21.77 -14.96 1.31
C LEU A 126 -21.67 -13.43 1.28
N SER A 127 -22.75 -12.75 0.90
CA SER A 127 -22.73 -11.30 0.67
C SER A 127 -22.84 -10.48 1.95
N PHE A 128 -23.61 -10.93 2.93
CA PHE A 128 -23.84 -10.20 4.17
C PHE A 128 -22.57 -10.07 5.04
N PRO A 129 -21.80 -11.14 5.32
CA PRO A 129 -20.53 -11.01 6.03
C PRO A 129 -19.52 -10.16 5.27
N LEU A 130 -19.49 -10.26 3.94
CA LEU A 130 -18.62 -9.44 3.11
C LEU A 130 -18.99 -7.96 3.20
N GLN A 131 -20.27 -7.62 3.22
CA GLN A 131 -20.74 -6.25 3.39
C GLN A 131 -20.37 -5.70 4.78
N ILE A 132 -20.59 -6.46 5.85
CA ILE A 132 -20.25 -6.04 7.22
C ILE A 132 -18.74 -5.82 7.33
N LEU A 133 -17.94 -6.76 6.84
CA LEU A 133 -16.48 -6.65 6.84
C LEU A 133 -16.03 -5.46 6.01
N GLY A 134 -16.54 -5.30 4.80
CA GLY A 134 -16.24 -4.18 3.92
C GLY A 134 -16.60 -2.83 4.55
N SER A 135 -17.74 -2.72 5.22
CA SER A 135 -18.17 -1.52 5.91
C SER A 135 -17.23 -1.15 7.07
N LYS A 136 -16.87 -2.12 7.91
CA LYS A 136 -15.90 -1.91 9.00
C LYS A 136 -14.51 -1.54 8.48
N LEU A 137 -14.04 -2.18 7.43
CA LEU A 137 -12.73 -1.88 6.83
C LEU A 137 -12.74 -0.51 6.13
N ALA A 138 -13.84 -0.11 5.52
CA ALA A 138 -13.96 1.20 4.87
C ALA A 138 -13.87 2.36 5.86
N THR A 139 -14.35 2.21 7.10
CA THR A 139 -14.16 3.22 8.16
C THR A 139 -12.67 3.41 8.53
N LEU A 140 -11.86 2.38 8.30
CA LEU A 140 -10.41 2.40 8.48
C LEU A 140 -9.66 2.80 7.21
N GLY A 141 -10.38 3.17 6.14
CA GLY A 141 -9.79 3.53 4.85
C GLY A 141 -9.32 2.33 4.01
N VAL A 142 -9.76 1.13 4.32
CA VAL A 142 -9.38 -0.09 3.60
C VAL A 142 -10.48 -0.48 2.60
N ALA A 143 -10.11 -0.54 1.31
CA ALA A 143 -10.97 -1.01 0.23
C ALA A 143 -10.75 -2.51 -0.01
N LEU A 144 -11.81 -3.31 0.13
CA LEU A 144 -11.75 -4.74 -0.06
C LEU A 144 -12.22 -5.12 -1.46
N ALA A 145 -11.34 -5.70 -2.28
CA ALA A 145 -11.65 -6.15 -3.64
C ALA A 145 -12.40 -7.50 -3.63
N GLY A 146 -13.53 -7.59 -2.94
CA GLY A 146 -14.34 -8.80 -2.86
C GLY A 146 -13.62 -9.99 -2.21
N TRP A 147 -14.02 -11.19 -2.56
CA TRP A 147 -13.41 -12.44 -2.08
C TRP A 147 -11.94 -12.63 -2.49
N PRO A 148 -11.52 -12.28 -3.73
CA PRO A 148 -10.10 -12.30 -4.09
C PRO A 148 -9.25 -11.41 -3.20
N GLY A 149 -9.76 -10.25 -2.79
CA GLY A 149 -9.06 -9.34 -1.87
C GLY A 149 -8.85 -9.95 -0.48
N ILE A 150 -9.84 -10.69 0.05
CA ILE A 150 -9.69 -11.42 1.32
C ILE A 150 -8.62 -12.51 1.20
N ALA A 151 -8.67 -13.30 0.12
CA ALA A 151 -7.71 -14.36 -0.11
C ALA A 151 -6.27 -13.82 -0.24
N ALA A 152 -6.10 -12.71 -0.96
CA ALA A 152 -4.81 -12.04 -1.10
C ALA A 152 -4.31 -11.49 0.23
N ALA A 153 -5.17 -10.82 1.01
CA ALA A 153 -4.81 -10.25 2.31
C ALA A 153 -4.36 -11.32 3.32
N LYS A 154 -5.00 -12.50 3.31
CA LYS A 154 -4.61 -13.63 4.17
C LYS A 154 -3.17 -14.10 3.93
N GLY A 155 -2.68 -13.96 2.71
CA GLY A 155 -1.32 -14.35 2.31
C GLY A 155 -0.24 -13.31 2.63
N CYS A 156 -0.60 -12.08 3.03
CA CYS A 156 0.36 -11.01 3.26
C CYS A 156 1.28 -11.31 4.45
N ARG A 157 2.59 -11.23 4.21
CA ARG A 157 3.67 -11.47 5.20
C ARG A 157 4.67 -10.34 5.27
N ALA A 158 4.55 -9.31 4.45
CA ALA A 158 5.45 -8.17 4.43
C ALA A 158 4.70 -6.86 4.20
N ALA A 159 5.23 -5.76 4.70
CA ALA A 159 4.75 -4.41 4.42
C ALA A 159 5.94 -3.54 4.01
N LEU A 160 5.88 -2.96 2.80
CA LEU A 160 6.91 -2.07 2.31
C LEU A 160 6.64 -0.66 2.85
N LEU A 161 7.61 -0.12 3.56
CA LEU A 161 7.55 1.20 4.18
C LEU A 161 8.51 2.14 3.47
N THR A 162 8.00 3.28 3.02
CA THR A 162 8.80 4.34 2.40
C THR A 162 9.24 5.39 3.42
N ASP A 163 10.09 6.31 3.01
CA ASP A 163 10.53 7.44 3.84
C ASP A 163 9.34 8.19 4.47
N ASN A 164 8.32 8.48 3.67
CA ASN A 164 7.15 9.23 4.09
C ASN A 164 6.23 8.47 5.06
N ASP A 165 6.35 7.15 5.14
CA ASP A 165 5.59 6.35 6.10
C ASP A 165 6.22 6.39 7.48
N LEU A 166 7.54 6.48 7.56
CA LEU A 166 8.29 6.59 8.81
C LEU A 166 8.41 8.04 9.25
N TYR A 167 8.65 8.94 8.32
CA TYR A 167 8.84 10.36 8.54
C TYR A 167 7.90 11.16 7.63
N PRO A 168 6.62 11.32 8.01
CA PRO A 168 5.66 12.12 7.26
C PRO A 168 6.17 13.55 7.01
N PRO A 169 5.69 14.22 5.95
CA PRO A 169 6.05 15.60 5.67
C PRO A 169 5.88 16.51 6.90
N GLY A 170 6.95 17.27 7.22
CA GLY A 170 6.98 18.14 8.42
C GLY A 170 7.65 17.54 9.66
N THR A 171 7.86 16.22 9.72
CA THR A 171 8.60 15.58 10.83
C THR A 171 10.12 15.62 10.63
N VAL A 172 10.56 15.87 9.40
CA VAL A 172 11.96 16.13 9.06
C VAL A 172 12.16 17.63 8.97
N THR A 173 13.04 18.17 9.81
CA THR A 173 13.28 19.61 9.92
C THR A 173 14.76 19.95 9.76
N LEU A 174 15.03 21.16 9.28
CA LEU A 174 16.38 21.70 9.22
C LEU A 174 16.79 22.15 10.63
N ALA A 175 17.92 21.67 11.13
CA ALA A 175 18.48 22.09 12.40
C ALA A 175 19.41 23.29 12.24
N ASN A 176 20.27 23.25 11.22
CA ASN A 176 21.18 24.31 10.82
C ASN A 176 21.56 24.16 9.35
N SER A 177 21.99 25.24 8.73
CA SER A 177 22.58 25.28 7.39
C SER A 177 23.78 26.20 7.39
N LYS A 178 24.81 25.82 6.66
CA LYS A 178 26.04 26.64 6.54
C LYS A 178 26.61 26.52 5.13
N PRO A 179 26.78 27.63 4.40
CA PRO A 179 27.59 27.63 3.20
C PRO A 179 29.05 27.44 3.59
N LEU A 180 29.80 26.67 2.81
CA LEU A 180 31.21 26.36 3.05
C LEU A 180 32.13 26.88 1.93
N SER A 181 31.56 27.52 0.94
CA SER A 181 32.22 28.20 -0.17
C SER A 181 31.77 29.65 -0.25
N ASN A 182 32.35 30.41 -1.16
CA ASN A 182 31.95 31.80 -1.44
C ASN A 182 30.61 31.90 -2.22
N LEU A 183 29.97 30.79 -2.49
CA LEU A 183 28.67 30.77 -3.16
C LEU A 183 27.57 31.29 -2.24
N PRO A 184 26.62 32.08 -2.73
CA PRO A 184 25.48 32.53 -1.97
C PRO A 184 24.56 31.33 -1.63
N MET A 185 23.83 31.42 -0.50
CA MET A 185 23.07 30.31 0.06
C MET A 185 21.97 29.82 -0.88
N ASP A 186 21.33 30.71 -1.63
CA ASP A 186 20.32 30.37 -2.64
C ASP A 186 20.87 29.41 -3.71
N ARG A 187 22.10 29.60 -4.17
CA ARG A 187 22.77 28.71 -5.12
C ARG A 187 23.10 27.36 -4.51
N VAL A 188 23.63 27.33 -3.28
CA VAL A 188 23.95 26.09 -2.56
C VAL A 188 22.67 25.25 -2.36
N VAL A 189 21.58 25.93 -1.99
CA VAL A 189 20.27 25.27 -1.84
C VAL A 189 19.73 24.80 -3.17
N ALA A 190 19.88 25.58 -4.26
CA ALA A 190 19.43 25.18 -5.60
C ALA A 190 20.07 23.87 -6.07
N TYR A 191 21.40 23.73 -5.94
CA TYR A 191 22.12 22.49 -6.27
C TYR A 191 21.62 21.31 -5.43
N THR A 192 21.58 21.50 -4.11
CA THR A 192 21.20 20.42 -3.18
C THR A 192 19.76 19.98 -3.37
N ALA A 193 18.83 20.94 -3.43
CA ALA A 193 17.40 20.65 -3.59
C ALA A 193 17.08 19.97 -4.93
N SER A 194 17.73 20.41 -6.02
CA SER A 194 17.54 19.81 -7.34
C SER A 194 17.98 18.36 -7.39
N ALA A 195 19.15 18.06 -6.83
CA ALA A 195 19.67 16.70 -6.75
C ALA A 195 18.81 15.79 -5.85
N ILE A 196 18.38 16.27 -4.68
CA ILE A 196 17.51 15.52 -3.76
C ILE A 196 16.15 15.27 -4.39
N ARG A 197 15.55 16.26 -5.05
CA ARG A 197 14.26 16.10 -5.74
C ARG A 197 14.35 15.05 -6.84
N ALA A 198 15.39 15.08 -7.66
CA ALA A 198 15.62 14.11 -8.74
C ALA A 198 15.80 12.68 -8.19
N SER A 199 16.31 12.52 -6.97
CA SER A 199 16.47 11.21 -6.32
C SER A 199 15.15 10.58 -5.86
N GLY A 200 14.10 11.39 -5.69
CA GLY A 200 12.85 10.95 -5.10
C GLY A 200 12.93 10.60 -3.60
N SER A 201 13.93 11.10 -2.90
CA SER A 201 14.11 10.93 -1.45
C SER A 201 13.04 11.67 -0.65
N GLY A 202 12.70 11.16 0.54
CA GLY A 202 11.80 11.81 1.50
C GLY A 202 12.29 13.18 1.98
N LEU A 203 13.58 13.47 1.81
CA LEU A 203 14.16 14.81 2.06
C LEU A 203 13.65 15.89 1.11
N SER A 204 13.05 15.53 -0.03
CA SER A 204 12.57 16.48 -1.03
C SER A 204 11.66 17.54 -0.42
N TYR A 205 10.74 17.16 0.47
CA TYR A 205 9.83 18.11 1.11
C TYR A 205 10.57 19.19 1.93
N LEU A 206 11.58 18.80 2.68
CA LEU A 206 12.40 19.73 3.46
C LEU A 206 13.15 20.71 2.55
N PHE A 207 13.80 20.18 1.51
CA PHE A 207 14.61 21.00 0.60
C PHE A 207 13.75 21.84 -0.36
N ASP A 208 12.53 21.41 -0.70
CA ASP A 208 11.55 22.23 -1.43
C ASP A 208 11.13 23.45 -0.60
N LYS A 209 10.90 23.24 0.71
CA LYS A 209 10.59 24.35 1.62
C LYS A 209 11.76 25.33 1.76
N LEU A 210 12.99 24.81 1.89
CA LEU A 210 14.19 25.61 1.98
C LEU A 210 14.46 26.38 0.68
N LEU A 211 14.29 25.75 -0.47
CA LEU A 211 14.43 26.39 -1.78
C LEU A 211 13.50 27.60 -1.94
N ARG A 212 12.25 27.45 -1.49
CA ARG A 212 11.27 28.55 -1.53
C ARG A 212 11.62 29.68 -0.56
N SER A 213 12.11 29.36 0.63
CA SER A 213 12.51 30.39 1.61
C SER A 213 13.71 31.21 1.17
N GLU A 214 14.63 30.61 0.42
CA GLU A 214 15.80 31.30 -0.15
C GLU A 214 15.50 31.97 -1.51
N GLY A 215 14.27 31.87 -2.03
CA GLY A 215 13.90 32.42 -3.34
C GLY A 215 14.58 31.76 -4.53
N ALA A 216 15.17 30.60 -4.33
CA ALA A 216 15.93 29.87 -5.35
C ALA A 216 15.03 29.06 -6.29
N LYS A 217 15.57 28.71 -7.47
CA LYS A 217 14.89 27.89 -8.47
C LYS A 217 15.59 26.55 -8.66
N TYR A 218 14.82 25.52 -9.04
CA TYR A 218 15.38 24.23 -9.39
C TYR A 218 16.28 24.31 -10.64
N LEU A 219 17.37 23.59 -10.60
CA LEU A 219 18.25 23.36 -11.74
C LEU A 219 17.82 22.09 -12.49
N PRO A 220 17.95 22.04 -13.81
CA PRO A 220 17.68 20.84 -14.59
C PRO A 220 18.72 19.76 -14.28
N ILE A 221 18.31 18.58 -13.85
CA ILE A 221 19.19 17.43 -13.63
C ILE A 221 19.14 16.51 -14.85
N GLU A 222 20.29 16.32 -15.49
CA GLU A 222 20.44 15.52 -16.71
C GLU A 222 20.61 14.03 -16.40
N LYS A 223 21.44 13.72 -15.38
CA LYS A 223 21.72 12.35 -14.94
C LYS A 223 21.78 12.29 -13.44
N ILE A 224 21.35 11.15 -12.88
CA ILE A 224 21.43 10.87 -11.46
C ILE A 224 21.88 9.42 -11.23
N LEU A 225 22.81 9.24 -10.30
CA LEU A 225 23.27 7.95 -9.82
C LEU A 225 23.09 7.92 -8.30
N LEU A 226 22.24 7.02 -7.82
CA LEU A 226 22.02 6.81 -6.39
C LEU A 226 23.06 5.85 -5.84
N GLN A 227 23.56 6.14 -4.64
CA GLN A 227 24.45 5.30 -3.85
C GLN A 227 23.92 5.17 -2.41
N ASP A 228 24.39 4.19 -1.64
CA ASP A 228 23.85 3.90 -0.30
C ASP A 228 23.87 5.09 0.67
N ASN A 229 24.91 5.92 0.59
CA ASN A 229 25.14 7.02 1.52
C ASN A 229 25.04 8.40 0.85
N GLY A 230 24.59 8.46 -0.40
CA GLY A 230 24.50 9.72 -1.15
C GLY A 230 24.07 9.53 -2.59
N LEU A 231 24.24 10.55 -3.38
CA LEU A 231 23.90 10.58 -4.81
C LEU A 231 24.88 11.45 -5.59
N ILE A 232 25.01 11.14 -6.86
CA ILE A 232 25.79 11.90 -7.85
C ILE A 232 24.79 12.37 -8.89
N ALA A 233 24.74 13.67 -9.15
CA ALA A 233 23.90 14.26 -10.18
C ALA A 233 24.74 15.09 -11.14
N GLN A 234 24.25 15.27 -12.37
CA GLN A 234 24.85 16.15 -13.37
C GLN A 234 23.86 17.24 -13.79
N THR A 235 24.33 18.46 -13.84
CA THR A 235 23.59 19.62 -14.31
C THR A 235 24.49 20.55 -15.06
N GLN A 236 24.15 20.94 -16.28
CA GLN A 236 24.90 21.94 -17.10
C GLN A 236 26.42 21.67 -17.16
N GLY A 237 26.80 20.39 -17.28
CA GLY A 237 28.20 19.97 -17.32
C GLY A 237 28.91 19.89 -15.96
N GLN A 238 28.28 20.32 -14.86
CA GLN A 238 28.82 20.25 -13.50
C GLN A 238 28.36 18.96 -12.80
N GLN A 239 29.25 18.41 -11.97
CA GLN A 239 28.95 17.24 -11.13
C GLN A 239 28.56 17.68 -9.73
N ILE A 240 27.36 17.31 -9.32
CA ILE A 240 26.84 17.56 -7.96
C ILE A 240 26.94 16.27 -7.16
N LEU A 241 27.54 16.33 -5.98
CA LEU A 241 27.62 15.25 -5.01
C LEU A 241 26.81 15.65 -3.77
N VAL A 242 25.81 14.85 -3.41
CA VAL A 242 25.01 15.08 -2.20
C VAL A 242 24.98 13.80 -1.38
N GLY A 243 25.34 13.89 -0.12
CA GLY A 243 25.36 12.70 0.75
C GLY A 243 25.75 12.99 2.19
N ASN A 244 25.91 11.92 2.95
CA ASN A 244 26.41 12.01 4.33
C ASN A 244 27.96 12.07 4.38
N SER A 245 28.53 12.15 5.58
CA SER A 245 29.99 12.21 5.79
C SER A 245 30.74 11.02 5.19
N ASP A 246 30.18 9.81 5.31
CA ASP A 246 30.82 8.60 4.79
C ASP A 246 30.92 8.61 3.26
N PHE A 247 29.87 9.14 2.62
CA PHE A 247 29.84 9.30 1.17
C PHE A 247 30.89 10.31 0.71
N MET A 248 30.94 11.49 1.33
CA MET A 248 31.90 12.55 0.97
C MET A 248 33.33 12.07 1.14
N SER A 249 33.64 11.39 2.24
CA SER A 249 34.97 10.81 2.47
C SER A 249 35.35 9.77 1.41
N LYS A 250 34.42 8.91 0.98
CA LYS A 250 34.63 7.95 -0.10
C LYS A 250 34.88 8.64 -1.46
N GLN A 251 34.30 9.81 -1.67
CA GLN A 251 34.54 10.63 -2.88
C GLN A 251 35.82 11.47 -2.80
N GLY A 252 36.58 11.34 -1.70
CA GLY A 252 37.84 12.11 -1.51
C GLY A 252 37.64 13.58 -1.16
N ILE A 253 36.46 13.96 -0.66
CA ILE A 253 36.14 15.33 -0.27
C ILE A 253 36.50 15.53 1.20
N ALA A 254 37.39 16.50 1.48
CA ALA A 254 37.77 16.86 2.84
C ALA A 254 36.60 17.54 3.58
N LEU A 255 36.29 17.03 4.76
CA LEU A 255 35.23 17.59 5.63
C LEU A 255 35.85 18.49 6.70
N PRO A 256 35.14 19.56 7.14
CA PRO A 256 35.62 20.43 8.21
C PRO A 256 35.82 19.65 9.50
N THR A 257 36.90 19.88 10.22
CA THR A 257 37.22 19.25 11.51
C THR A 257 36.41 19.86 12.67
N GLY A 258 36.13 19.05 13.72
CA GLY A 258 35.52 19.57 14.97
C GLY A 258 33.99 19.63 14.97
N ILE A 259 33.29 19.15 13.93
CA ILE A 259 31.83 19.16 13.84
C ILE A 259 31.29 17.74 14.05
N LYS A 260 30.21 17.59 14.82
CA LYS A 260 29.46 16.33 14.90
C LYS A 260 28.53 16.19 13.71
N TYR A 261 28.88 15.30 12.75
CA TYR A 261 28.18 15.12 11.48
C TYR A 261 26.95 14.20 11.53
N LYS A 262 26.35 14.03 12.70
CA LYS A 262 25.17 13.18 12.81
C LYS A 262 23.99 13.78 12.01
N ASN A 263 23.49 13.03 11.03
CA ASN A 263 22.37 13.42 10.15
C ASN A 263 22.64 14.70 9.32
N THR A 264 23.87 14.92 8.91
CA THR A 264 24.22 16.05 8.07
C THR A 264 24.17 15.64 6.61
N VAL A 265 23.57 16.49 5.79
CA VAL A 265 23.61 16.43 4.33
C VAL A 265 24.68 17.39 3.85
N PHE A 266 25.64 16.88 3.11
CA PHE A 266 26.69 17.67 2.46
C PHE A 266 26.39 17.80 1.00
N CYS A 267 26.76 18.94 0.43
CA CYS A 267 26.72 19.20 -1.01
C CYS A 267 28.10 19.67 -1.50
N ALA A 268 28.59 19.02 -2.54
CA ALA A 268 29.77 19.44 -3.25
C ALA A 268 29.48 19.55 -4.75
N VAL A 269 30.10 20.50 -5.42
CA VAL A 269 30.06 20.71 -6.86
C VAL A 269 31.49 20.66 -7.39
N ASP A 270 31.70 19.86 -8.44
CA ASP A 270 33.03 19.65 -9.06
C ASP A 270 34.14 19.35 -8.02
N ARG A 271 33.80 18.53 -7.01
CA ARG A 271 34.62 18.12 -5.86
C ARG A 271 34.92 19.23 -4.83
N GLU A 272 34.39 20.41 -4.98
CA GLU A 272 34.48 21.47 -3.97
C GLU A 272 33.25 21.38 -3.04
N LEU A 273 33.49 21.32 -1.73
CA LEU A 273 32.43 21.29 -0.72
C LEU A 273 31.81 22.68 -0.58
N ILE A 274 30.55 22.82 -1.06
CA ILE A 274 29.85 24.10 -1.12
C ILE A 274 28.93 24.37 0.08
N GLY A 275 28.40 23.32 0.73
CA GLY A 275 27.49 23.52 1.84
C GLY A 275 27.22 22.31 2.68
N MET A 276 26.68 22.55 3.87
CA MET A 276 26.22 21.52 4.79
C MET A 276 24.88 21.88 5.42
N PHE A 277 24.05 20.87 5.64
CA PHE A 277 22.70 21.00 6.20
C PHE A 277 22.51 19.97 7.31
N GLY A 278 22.34 20.40 8.55
CA GLY A 278 21.98 19.55 9.66
C GLY A 278 20.50 19.22 9.64
N VAL A 279 20.16 17.96 9.56
CA VAL A 279 18.76 17.49 9.47
C VAL A 279 18.36 16.80 10.77
N ARG A 280 17.22 17.19 11.30
CA ARG A 280 16.60 16.57 12.47
C ARG A 280 15.40 15.76 12.01
N TYR A 281 15.36 14.51 12.40
CA TYR A 281 14.26 13.60 12.14
C TYR A 281 13.51 13.36 13.45
N ALA A 282 12.22 13.60 13.47
CA ALA A 282 11.34 13.30 14.59
C ALA A 282 10.41 12.16 14.19
N LEU A 283 10.59 10.99 14.81
CA LEU A 283 9.70 9.87 14.58
C LEU A 283 8.36 10.16 15.25
N HIS A 284 7.26 9.98 14.52
CA HIS A 284 5.93 10.15 15.12
C HIS A 284 5.67 9.06 16.19
N THR A 285 4.99 9.43 17.25
CA THR A 285 4.76 8.54 18.41
C THR A 285 4.04 7.24 18.07
N THR A 286 3.24 7.22 17.01
CA THR A 286 2.48 6.04 16.56
C THR A 286 3.30 5.04 15.75
N ILE A 287 4.48 5.42 15.21
CA ILE A 287 5.25 4.57 14.30
C ILE A 287 5.79 3.33 15.00
N VAL A 288 6.42 3.50 16.17
CA VAL A 288 6.99 2.36 16.92
C VAL A 288 5.91 1.34 17.31
N PRO A 289 4.77 1.73 17.92
CA PRO A 289 3.69 0.80 18.19
C PRO A 289 3.12 0.13 16.93
N SER A 290 3.01 0.86 15.81
CA SER A 290 2.53 0.29 14.54
C SER A 290 3.48 -0.78 14.00
N LEU A 291 4.79 -0.55 14.03
CA LEU A 291 5.79 -1.54 13.64
C LEU A 291 5.77 -2.77 14.54
N GLN A 292 5.62 -2.59 15.85
CA GLN A 292 5.47 -3.68 16.81
C GLN A 292 4.19 -4.49 16.53
N SER A 293 3.09 -3.83 16.20
CA SER A 293 1.84 -4.49 15.81
C SER A 293 2.00 -5.32 14.54
N LEU A 294 2.67 -4.81 13.52
CA LEU A 294 2.97 -5.57 12.30
C LEU A 294 3.75 -6.85 12.62
N LEU A 295 4.80 -6.72 13.43
CA LEU A 295 5.62 -7.87 13.86
C LEU A 295 4.81 -8.89 14.67
N GLY A 296 3.95 -8.42 15.59
CA GLY A 296 3.05 -9.27 16.37
C GLY A 296 2.09 -10.07 15.48
N HIS A 297 1.70 -9.53 14.34
CA HIS A 297 0.89 -10.21 13.32
C HIS A 297 1.71 -10.99 12.27
N ARG A 298 3.02 -11.18 12.49
CA ARG A 298 3.95 -11.87 11.58
C ARG A 298 4.04 -11.22 10.19
N ILE A 299 3.86 -9.90 10.13
CA ILE A 299 4.08 -9.10 8.94
C ILE A 299 5.44 -8.42 9.09
N ALA A 300 6.40 -8.77 8.23
CA ALA A 300 7.74 -8.22 8.26
C ALA A 300 7.76 -6.81 7.65
N PRO A 301 8.17 -5.76 8.39
CA PRO A 301 8.38 -4.44 7.83
C PRO A 301 9.63 -4.46 6.93
N VAL A 302 9.46 -4.02 5.67
CA VAL A 302 10.54 -3.90 4.68
C VAL A 302 10.77 -2.43 4.39
N LEU A 303 11.95 -1.93 4.71
CA LEU A 303 12.27 -0.52 4.57
C LEU A 303 12.80 -0.22 3.17
N VAL A 304 12.02 0.48 2.36
CA VAL A 304 12.34 0.85 0.97
C VAL A 304 12.62 2.35 0.86
N THR A 305 13.65 2.80 1.58
CA THR A 305 14.04 4.22 1.65
C THR A 305 15.00 4.62 0.53
N ARG A 306 14.85 5.85 0.03
CA ARG A 306 15.82 6.55 -0.81
C ARG A 306 16.59 7.62 -0.05
N ASP A 307 16.23 7.88 1.19
CA ASP A 307 16.97 8.79 2.06
C ASP A 307 18.23 8.09 2.57
N PHE A 308 19.37 8.60 2.13
CA PHE A 308 20.69 8.06 2.49
C PHE A 308 21.06 8.24 3.97
N ASN A 309 20.32 9.05 4.73
CA ASN A 309 20.47 9.18 6.17
C ASN A 309 19.65 8.14 6.95
N ILE A 310 18.69 7.47 6.31
CA ILE A 310 17.88 6.41 6.94
C ILE A 310 18.52 5.06 6.66
N ASN A 311 19.15 4.48 7.65
CA ASN A 311 19.77 3.17 7.58
C ASN A 311 19.48 2.35 8.84
N PRO A 312 19.66 1.02 8.83
CA PRO A 312 19.35 0.15 9.98
C PRO A 312 20.10 0.51 11.26
N LYS A 313 21.35 0.98 11.13
CA LYS A 313 22.17 1.41 12.29
C LYS A 313 21.53 2.59 12.99
N ARG A 314 21.03 3.54 12.21
CA ARG A 314 20.36 4.72 12.74
C ARG A 314 19.05 4.38 13.43
N MET A 315 18.19 3.58 12.79
CA MET A 315 16.90 3.17 13.33
C MET A 315 17.06 2.46 14.69
N ARG A 316 18.12 1.66 14.83
CA ARG A 316 18.46 1.00 16.09
C ARG A 316 18.80 1.99 17.22
N PHE A 317 19.62 3.00 16.94
CA PHE A 317 20.12 3.90 17.98
C PHE A 317 19.21 5.10 18.26
N SER A 318 18.56 5.63 17.23
CA SER A 318 17.74 6.85 17.38
C SER A 318 16.28 6.55 17.67
N ASP A 319 15.75 5.48 17.13
CA ASP A 319 14.32 5.23 17.09
C ASP A 319 13.92 4.01 17.96
N ARG A 320 14.87 3.46 18.74
CA ARG A 320 14.67 2.32 19.65
C ARG A 320 14.05 1.09 19.03
N LEU A 321 14.28 0.87 17.73
CA LEU A 321 13.82 -0.29 17.01
C LEU A 321 14.89 -1.38 17.00
N ASN A 322 14.47 -2.64 17.13
CA ASN A 322 15.40 -3.76 17.05
C ASN A 322 15.86 -3.95 15.60
N LYS A 323 17.17 -4.11 15.36
CA LYS A 323 17.77 -4.28 14.03
C LYS A 323 17.16 -5.46 13.27
N ASP A 324 16.87 -6.54 13.96
CA ASP A 324 16.38 -7.79 13.36
C ASP A 324 14.88 -7.73 13.02
N SER A 325 14.19 -6.67 13.44
CA SER A 325 12.77 -6.46 13.15
C SER A 325 12.50 -5.77 11.82
N LEU A 326 13.52 -5.20 11.17
CA LEU A 326 13.38 -4.46 9.92
C LEU A 326 14.22 -5.12 8.81
N THR A 327 13.58 -5.43 7.70
CA THR A 327 14.28 -5.87 6.49
C THR A 327 14.73 -4.64 5.68
N TYR A 328 16.00 -4.60 5.30
CA TYR A 328 16.60 -3.51 4.52
C TYR A 328 17.21 -4.08 3.24
N PRO A 329 16.52 -4.00 2.10
CA PRO A 329 17.00 -4.51 0.82
C PRO A 329 18.18 -3.69 0.26
N ASP A 330 18.87 -4.24 -0.75
CA ASP A 330 19.90 -3.54 -1.50
C ASP A 330 19.35 -2.27 -2.17
N LEU A 331 20.22 -1.32 -2.47
CA LEU A 331 19.83 -0.02 -3.03
C LEU A 331 19.01 -0.15 -4.32
N GLN A 332 19.43 -1.01 -5.25
CA GLN A 332 18.68 -1.20 -6.52
C GLN A 332 17.24 -1.65 -6.27
N ARG A 333 17.06 -2.63 -5.37
CA ARG A 333 15.73 -3.11 -4.97
C ARG A 333 14.92 -2.03 -4.26
N ARG A 334 15.55 -1.25 -3.36
CA ARG A 334 14.87 -0.12 -2.69
C ARG A 334 14.37 0.91 -3.68
N VAL A 335 15.18 1.25 -4.68
CA VAL A 335 14.81 2.21 -5.75
C VAL A 335 13.66 1.69 -6.59
N THR A 336 13.70 0.44 -7.02
CA THR A 336 12.63 -0.19 -7.81
C THR A 336 11.31 -0.25 -7.03
N LEU A 337 11.37 -0.54 -5.73
CA LEU A 337 10.19 -0.71 -4.89
C LEU A 337 9.57 0.59 -4.42
N SER A 338 10.37 1.61 -4.18
CA SER A 338 9.92 2.93 -3.73
C SER A 338 9.46 3.84 -4.87
N GLY A 339 9.77 3.48 -6.12
CA GLY A 339 9.36 4.25 -7.30
C GLY A 339 7.86 4.17 -7.56
N PRO A 340 7.25 5.20 -8.16
CA PRO A 340 5.98 5.05 -8.84
C PRO A 340 6.22 4.13 -10.03
N ASN A 341 5.54 2.98 -10.08
CA ASN A 341 5.49 2.14 -11.27
C ASN A 341 4.41 2.67 -12.20
#